data_bc06638191482257083215829004a5af
#
_entry.id   bc06638191482257083215829004a5af
#
_cell.length_a   1.000
_cell.length_b   1.000
_cell.length_c   1.000
_cell.angle_alpha   90.00
_cell.angle_beta   90.00
_cell.angle_gamma   90.00
#
_symmetry.space_group_name_H-M   'P 1'
#
loop_
_entity.id
_entity.type
_entity.pdbx_description
1 polymer ?
#
loop_
_entity_poly.entity_id
_entity_poly.type
_entity_poly.pdbx_seq_one_letter_code
_entity_poly.pdbx_strand_id
1 'polypeptide(L)'
;MSERSPEEIDRLYRYWRTRVMYSMTTGYALYYFTRKNISMAAKPIADEFGFTNTQWGLVLSVSTIVYAFSKFFSGLIGDRANPRYLMAGGLLLSALVNLMFGFGAGLGFFIACWALNNLFQGAGSPPCFRLLTHWFSPREIGRAWGVWNASHQIGGAVIALWAGWLVTHYGWRAAFWAPALLCIVGSFWLFNRLTDSPEAMGLPPVEVYKEGAPAVRNHSGPGASFWGLFREHILTNPWVWVVSVANFFIYIVRIGILDWAPKYLVEAKGFTLKDAGFALSAFELSGIFGALAAGWISDRMGGRRGPVSVMFMLLLIASVGILFFVPAGQRLVMAAVFTAMGFFVYGPQMLVAVAAADFATKHASASAVGLTGLLGYLGATVCGVGTGLLVDHYGWNGALWLYSSSAVIGCALLAATWSKVRVH
;
A
#
# COMPACT_ATOMS: atom_id res chain seq x y z
N MET A 1 17.63 36.77 15.87
CA MET A 1 17.17 35.47 16.37
C MET A 1 18.21 35.07 17.40
N SER A 2 17.83 34.86 18.68
CA SER A 2 18.77 34.36 19.69
C SER A 2 19.25 33.00 19.26
N GLU A 3 20.56 32.79 19.24
CA GLU A 3 21.16 31.49 18.95
C GLU A 3 20.71 30.50 20.03
N ARG A 4 19.92 29.49 19.65
CA ARG A 4 19.50 28.43 20.56
C ARG A 4 20.73 27.63 20.99
N SER A 5 20.76 27.20 22.25
CA SER A 5 21.83 26.34 22.73
C SER A 5 21.81 24.96 22.06
N PRO A 6 22.93 24.26 21.91
CA PRO A 6 22.98 22.91 21.35
C PRO A 6 22.05 21.93 22.09
N GLU A 7 21.92 22.06 23.42
CA GLU A 7 21.03 21.24 24.25
C GLU A 7 19.54 21.51 23.94
N GLU A 8 19.18 22.76 23.71
CA GLU A 8 17.81 23.14 23.32
C GLU A 8 17.48 22.61 21.93
N ILE A 9 18.40 22.70 20.98
CA ILE A 9 18.25 22.13 19.63
C ILE A 9 18.03 20.63 19.72
N ASP A 10 18.82 19.89 20.49
CA ASP A 10 18.69 18.43 20.65
C ASP A 10 17.35 18.04 21.29
N ARG A 11 16.90 18.77 22.31
CA ARG A 11 15.59 18.55 22.92
C ARG A 11 14.45 18.78 21.96
N LEU A 12 14.48 19.87 21.18
CA LEU A 12 13.46 20.18 20.18
C LEU A 12 13.45 19.18 19.03
N TYR A 13 14.62 18.75 18.57
CA TYR A 13 14.73 17.71 17.54
C TYR A 13 14.08 16.39 18.00
N ARG A 14 14.39 15.91 19.20
CA ARG A 14 13.78 14.70 19.75
C ARG A 14 12.27 14.82 19.86
N TYR A 15 11.78 15.95 20.34
CA TYR A 15 10.34 16.21 20.45
C TYR A 15 9.65 16.18 19.08
N TRP A 16 10.15 16.93 18.11
CA TRP A 16 9.53 17.05 16.80
C TRP A 16 9.62 15.77 15.97
N ARG A 17 10.76 15.10 15.98
CA ARG A 17 10.93 13.80 15.29
C ARG A 17 9.93 12.76 15.80
N THR A 18 9.81 12.62 17.11
CA THR A 18 8.84 11.71 17.72
C THR A 18 7.42 12.11 17.32
N ARG A 19 7.10 13.40 17.43
CA ARG A 19 5.77 13.94 17.09
C ARG A 19 5.41 13.71 15.62
N VAL A 20 6.30 13.99 14.70
CA VAL A 20 6.11 13.76 13.26
C VAL A 20 5.95 12.27 12.98
N MET A 21 6.82 11.42 13.57
CA MET A 21 6.80 9.99 13.32
C MET A 21 5.47 9.34 13.72
N TYR A 22 5.01 9.51 14.97
CA TYR A 22 3.75 8.90 15.36
C TYR A 22 2.55 9.52 14.61
N SER A 23 2.62 10.83 14.30
CA SER A 23 1.50 11.49 13.60
C SER A 23 1.36 11.00 12.16
N MET A 24 2.44 10.92 11.38
CA MET A 24 2.36 10.41 10.01
C MET A 24 2.02 8.92 9.97
N THR A 25 2.50 8.12 10.93
CA THR A 25 2.22 6.69 11.03
C THR A 25 0.74 6.45 11.33
N THR A 26 0.21 7.10 12.37
CA THR A 26 -1.23 7.02 12.72
C THR A 26 -2.10 7.60 11.60
N GLY A 27 -1.72 8.74 11.05
CA GLY A 27 -2.45 9.37 9.96
C GLY A 27 -2.53 8.47 8.73
N TYR A 28 -1.44 7.79 8.36
CA TYR A 28 -1.47 6.88 7.22
C TYR A 28 -2.28 5.61 7.51
N ALA A 29 -2.30 5.13 8.75
CA ALA A 29 -3.21 4.07 9.17
C ALA A 29 -4.68 4.49 9.05
N LEU A 30 -5.03 5.74 9.40
CA LEU A 30 -6.40 6.28 9.23
C LEU A 30 -6.83 6.36 7.76
N TYR A 31 -5.92 6.62 6.83
CA TYR A 31 -6.24 6.53 5.39
C TYR A 31 -6.77 5.15 5.00
N TYR A 32 -6.28 4.08 5.62
CA TYR A 32 -6.77 2.72 5.35
C TYR A 32 -8.17 2.48 5.88
N PHE A 33 -8.64 3.25 6.87
CA PHE A 33 -9.99 3.14 7.40
C PHE A 33 -11.06 3.58 6.38
N THR A 34 -10.75 4.57 5.57
CA THR A 34 -11.61 5.05 4.48
C THR A 34 -11.26 4.46 3.11
N ARG A 35 -10.35 3.49 3.07
CA ARG A 35 -9.89 2.86 1.84
C ARG A 35 -10.21 1.37 1.77
N LYS A 36 -10.10 0.63 2.89
CA LYS A 36 -10.27 -0.83 2.93
C LYS A 36 -11.57 -1.29 3.57
N ASN A 37 -12.38 -0.37 4.10
CA ASN A 37 -13.73 -0.64 4.60
C ASN A 37 -14.66 -1.21 3.51
N ILE A 38 -14.48 -0.82 2.26
CA ILE A 38 -15.30 -1.26 1.11
C ILE A 38 -15.27 -2.77 0.90
N SER A 39 -14.15 -3.44 1.17
CA SER A 39 -14.03 -4.89 0.96
C SER A 39 -14.98 -5.69 1.87
N MET A 40 -15.23 -5.21 3.10
CA MET A 40 -16.16 -5.84 4.03
C MET A 40 -17.64 -5.58 3.66
N ALA A 41 -17.91 -4.49 2.95
CA ALA A 41 -19.25 -4.11 2.50
C ALA A 41 -19.61 -4.68 1.13
N ALA A 42 -18.68 -5.33 0.44
CA ALA A 42 -18.82 -5.77 -0.95
C ALA A 42 -20.07 -6.66 -1.17
N LYS A 43 -20.23 -7.71 -0.36
CA LYS A 43 -21.37 -8.61 -0.48
C LYS A 43 -22.70 -7.93 -0.09
N PRO A 44 -22.83 -7.29 1.07
CA PRO A 44 -24.09 -6.60 1.44
C PRO A 44 -24.56 -5.56 0.43
N ILE A 45 -23.64 -4.79 -0.15
CA ILE A 45 -23.99 -3.81 -1.21
C ILE A 45 -24.43 -4.54 -2.49
N ALA A 46 -23.70 -5.57 -2.91
CA ALA A 46 -24.06 -6.32 -4.10
C ALA A 46 -25.42 -6.99 -3.95
N ASP A 47 -25.74 -7.52 -2.78
CA ASP A 47 -27.05 -8.14 -2.48
C ASP A 47 -28.18 -7.09 -2.47
N GLU A 48 -27.98 -5.91 -1.86
CA GLU A 48 -29.00 -4.85 -1.76
C GLU A 48 -29.36 -4.25 -3.14
N PHE A 49 -28.34 -4.06 -4.00
CA PHE A 49 -28.54 -3.39 -5.30
C PHE A 49 -28.55 -4.34 -6.50
N GLY A 50 -28.42 -5.64 -6.28
CA GLY A 50 -28.40 -6.65 -7.35
C GLY A 50 -27.18 -6.56 -8.27
N PHE A 51 -26.02 -6.13 -7.75
CA PHE A 51 -24.82 -5.99 -8.57
C PHE A 51 -24.18 -7.35 -8.86
N THR A 52 -23.81 -7.54 -10.14
CA THR A 52 -22.95 -8.66 -10.54
C THR A 52 -21.53 -8.45 -10.01
N ASN A 53 -20.73 -9.52 -9.96
CA ASN A 53 -19.33 -9.40 -9.57
C ASN A 53 -18.54 -8.53 -10.55
N THR A 54 -18.87 -8.58 -11.84
CA THR A 54 -18.29 -7.69 -12.86
C THR A 54 -18.55 -6.22 -12.55
N GLN A 55 -19.80 -5.87 -12.21
CA GLN A 55 -20.16 -4.49 -11.85
C GLN A 55 -19.44 -4.03 -10.59
N TRP A 56 -19.35 -4.89 -9.58
CA TRP A 56 -18.53 -4.59 -8.39
C TRP A 56 -17.05 -4.42 -8.73
N GLY A 57 -16.53 -5.29 -9.58
CA GLY A 57 -15.15 -5.18 -10.08
C GLY A 57 -14.86 -3.87 -10.82
N LEU A 58 -15.87 -3.29 -11.52
CA LEU A 58 -15.74 -1.96 -12.14
C LEU A 58 -15.54 -0.86 -11.09
N VAL A 59 -16.27 -0.90 -9.97
CA VAL A 59 -16.08 0.06 -8.86
C VAL A 59 -14.63 0.03 -8.37
N LEU A 60 -14.07 -1.18 -8.20
CA LEU A 60 -12.70 -1.36 -7.74
C LEU A 60 -11.67 -0.93 -8.79
N SER A 61 -11.85 -1.32 -10.05
CA SER A 61 -10.90 -1.03 -11.13
C SER A 61 -10.79 0.45 -11.47
N VAL A 62 -11.94 1.13 -11.66
CA VAL A 62 -11.95 2.57 -11.96
C VAL A 62 -11.29 3.36 -10.83
N SER A 63 -11.60 3.00 -9.60
CA SER A 63 -11.02 3.68 -8.45
C SER A 63 -9.50 3.44 -8.33
N THR A 64 -9.03 2.24 -8.67
CA THR A 64 -7.59 1.90 -8.63
C THR A 64 -6.79 2.68 -9.67
N ILE A 65 -7.33 2.85 -10.88
CA ILE A 65 -6.74 3.72 -11.91
C ILE A 65 -6.63 5.16 -11.39
N VAL A 66 -7.73 5.70 -10.87
CA VAL A 66 -7.75 7.08 -10.33
C VAL A 66 -6.72 7.23 -9.21
N TYR A 67 -6.60 6.23 -8.33
CA TYR A 67 -5.57 6.23 -7.28
C TYR A 67 -4.15 6.26 -7.83
N ALA A 68 -3.85 5.47 -8.86
CA ALA A 68 -2.52 5.44 -9.47
C ALA A 68 -2.11 6.82 -10.01
N PHE A 69 -3.00 7.48 -10.75
CA PHE A 69 -2.79 8.85 -11.23
C PHE A 69 -2.70 9.85 -10.08
N SER A 70 -3.63 9.77 -9.13
CA SER A 70 -3.64 10.69 -7.98
C SER A 70 -2.34 10.60 -7.18
N LYS A 71 -1.84 9.39 -6.92
CA LYS A 71 -0.59 9.18 -6.20
C LYS A 71 0.59 9.81 -6.93
N PHE A 72 0.63 9.70 -8.27
CA PHE A 72 1.66 10.31 -9.09
C PHE A 72 1.62 11.84 -8.99
N PHE A 73 0.45 12.47 -9.23
CA PHE A 73 0.30 13.91 -9.12
C PHE A 73 0.51 14.44 -7.71
N SER A 74 0.03 13.72 -6.70
CA SER A 74 0.28 14.06 -5.30
C SER A 74 1.75 13.99 -4.93
N GLY A 75 2.54 13.13 -5.58
CA GLY A 75 3.99 13.12 -5.45
C GLY A 75 4.60 14.43 -5.95
N LEU A 76 4.24 14.87 -7.16
CA LEU A 76 4.73 16.13 -7.74
C LEU A 76 4.32 17.36 -6.92
N ILE A 77 3.10 17.36 -6.39
CA ILE A 77 2.60 18.43 -5.52
C ILE A 77 3.30 18.34 -4.15
N GLY A 78 3.50 17.14 -3.63
CA GLY A 78 4.08 16.87 -2.32
C GLY A 78 5.50 17.39 -2.14
N ASP A 79 6.28 17.47 -3.21
CA ASP A 79 7.62 18.05 -3.20
C ASP A 79 7.62 19.57 -2.90
N ARG A 80 6.50 20.25 -3.18
CA ARG A 80 6.35 21.70 -3.01
C ARG A 80 5.34 22.07 -1.93
N ALA A 81 4.31 21.25 -1.72
CA ALA A 81 3.26 21.51 -0.74
C ALA A 81 3.70 21.14 0.67
N ASN A 82 3.21 21.89 1.64
CA ASN A 82 3.41 21.53 3.04
C ASN A 82 2.67 20.21 3.35
N PRO A 83 3.39 19.16 3.85
CA PRO A 83 2.82 17.85 4.17
C PRO A 83 1.60 17.90 5.09
N ARG A 84 1.56 18.87 5.99
CA ARG A 84 0.46 19.09 6.93
C ARG A 84 -0.87 19.30 6.21
N TYR A 85 -0.89 20.21 5.21
CA TYR A 85 -2.13 20.51 4.48
C TYR A 85 -2.51 19.38 3.52
N LEU A 86 -1.52 18.83 2.83
CA LEU A 86 -1.78 17.77 1.84
C LEU A 86 -2.33 16.51 2.50
N MET A 87 -1.69 16.05 3.59
CA MET A 87 -2.11 14.82 4.28
C MET A 87 -3.42 15.01 5.05
N ALA A 88 -3.57 16.09 5.82
CA ALA A 88 -4.79 16.34 6.58
C ALA A 88 -5.98 16.64 5.66
N GLY A 89 -5.78 17.47 4.63
CA GLY A 89 -6.82 17.80 3.65
C GLY A 89 -7.28 16.59 2.85
N GLY A 90 -6.33 15.76 2.37
CA GLY A 90 -6.65 14.53 1.66
C GLY A 90 -7.46 13.55 2.52
N LEU A 91 -7.11 13.40 3.81
CA LEU A 91 -7.86 12.55 4.74
C LEU A 91 -9.27 13.10 5.00
N LEU A 92 -9.41 14.41 5.19
CA LEU A 92 -10.71 15.05 5.38
C LEU A 92 -11.63 14.84 4.18
N LEU A 93 -11.13 15.11 2.98
CA LEU A 93 -11.90 14.96 1.75
C LEU A 93 -12.28 13.49 1.49
N SER A 94 -11.35 12.56 1.74
CA SER A 94 -11.62 11.12 1.69
C SER A 94 -12.73 10.72 2.69
N ALA A 95 -12.69 11.24 3.92
CA ALA A 95 -13.70 10.96 4.92
C ALA A 95 -15.08 11.53 4.53
N LEU A 96 -15.15 12.74 3.99
CA LEU A 96 -16.41 13.34 3.50
C LEU A 96 -17.00 12.50 2.36
N VAL A 97 -16.18 12.03 1.42
CA VAL A 97 -16.65 11.14 0.35
C VAL A 97 -17.13 9.79 0.89
N ASN A 98 -16.49 9.25 1.93
CA ASN A 98 -16.99 8.05 2.60
C ASN A 98 -18.37 8.28 3.25
N LEU A 99 -18.62 9.44 3.86
CA LEU A 99 -19.97 9.79 4.34
C LEU A 99 -20.98 9.79 3.19
N MET A 100 -20.61 10.42 2.06
CA MET A 100 -21.47 10.44 0.86
C MET A 100 -21.73 9.02 0.31
N PHE A 101 -20.72 8.15 0.31
CA PHE A 101 -20.84 6.79 -0.20
C PHE A 101 -21.95 5.99 0.50
N GLY A 102 -22.16 6.21 1.80
CA GLY A 102 -23.22 5.58 2.57
C GLY A 102 -24.66 5.97 2.15
N PHE A 103 -24.83 7.02 1.34
CA PHE A 103 -26.11 7.42 0.76
C PHE A 103 -26.31 6.92 -0.67
N GLY A 104 -25.37 6.06 -1.17
CA GLY A 104 -25.39 5.55 -2.54
C GLY A 104 -26.64 4.76 -2.87
N ALA A 105 -27.11 4.92 -4.10
CA ALA A 105 -28.33 4.30 -4.60
C ALA A 105 -28.16 3.66 -6.00
N GLY A 106 -26.95 3.47 -6.51
CA GLY A 106 -26.77 2.85 -7.81
C GLY A 106 -25.30 2.77 -8.25
N LEU A 107 -25.04 1.92 -9.25
CA LEU A 107 -23.67 1.59 -9.70
C LEU A 107 -22.85 2.83 -10.08
N GLY A 108 -23.41 3.73 -10.89
CA GLY A 108 -22.71 4.94 -11.33
C GLY A 108 -22.30 5.83 -10.16
N PHE A 109 -23.16 5.96 -9.15
CA PHE A 109 -22.86 6.71 -7.93
C PHE A 109 -21.70 6.06 -7.15
N PHE A 110 -21.73 4.74 -6.97
CA PHE A 110 -20.66 4.01 -6.27
C PHE A 110 -19.32 4.11 -7.00
N ILE A 111 -19.32 4.00 -8.34
CA ILE A 111 -18.13 4.18 -9.17
C ILE A 111 -17.58 5.60 -8.97
N ALA A 112 -18.42 6.64 -9.11
CA ALA A 112 -18.00 8.03 -9.00
C ALA A 112 -17.47 8.37 -7.60
N CYS A 113 -18.21 7.99 -6.55
CA CYS A 113 -17.78 8.21 -5.17
C CYS A 113 -16.49 7.49 -4.84
N TRP A 114 -16.35 6.22 -5.27
CA TRP A 114 -15.14 5.47 -4.93
C TRP A 114 -13.92 5.95 -5.73
N ALA A 115 -14.11 6.36 -6.97
CA ALA A 115 -13.09 7.04 -7.76
C ALA A 115 -12.65 8.37 -7.09
N LEU A 116 -13.62 9.18 -6.65
CA LEU A 116 -13.33 10.44 -5.94
C LEU A 116 -12.62 10.21 -4.59
N ASN A 117 -13.04 9.16 -3.85
CA ASN A 117 -12.32 8.76 -2.65
C ASN A 117 -10.86 8.44 -2.96
N ASN A 118 -10.61 7.64 -3.99
CA ASN A 118 -9.26 7.23 -4.38
C ASN A 118 -8.41 8.37 -4.95
N LEU A 119 -9.04 9.41 -5.51
CA LEU A 119 -8.37 10.66 -5.85
C LEU A 119 -7.76 11.33 -4.60
N PHE A 120 -8.51 11.42 -3.51
CA PHE A 120 -8.01 12.02 -2.27
C PHE A 120 -7.08 11.10 -1.49
N GLN A 121 -7.23 9.79 -1.62
CA GLN A 121 -6.34 8.79 -1.04
C GLN A 121 -4.90 8.90 -1.55
N GLY A 122 -4.68 9.38 -2.78
CA GLY A 122 -3.35 9.63 -3.34
C GLY A 122 -2.51 10.61 -2.53
N ALA A 123 -3.14 11.51 -1.77
CA ALA A 123 -2.47 12.49 -0.91
C ALA A 123 -1.90 11.89 0.41
N GLY A 124 -2.06 10.60 0.66
CA GLY A 124 -1.65 9.99 1.93
C GLY A 124 -0.15 9.69 2.05
N SER A 125 0.44 9.00 1.08
CA SER A 125 1.84 8.54 1.17
C SER A 125 2.89 9.57 0.74
N PRO A 126 2.73 10.40 -0.29
CA PRO A 126 3.79 11.33 -0.70
C PRO A 126 4.24 12.31 0.39
N PRO A 127 3.33 12.92 1.18
CA PRO A 127 3.73 13.76 2.30
C PRO A 127 4.60 13.03 3.34
N CYS A 128 4.33 11.75 3.57
CA CYS A 128 5.12 10.95 4.51
C CYS A 128 6.55 10.75 4.01
N PHE A 129 6.76 10.59 2.70
CA PHE A 129 8.10 10.47 2.12
C PHE A 129 8.90 11.75 2.33
N ARG A 130 8.28 12.92 2.10
CA ARG A 130 8.90 14.21 2.36
C ARG A 130 9.25 14.37 3.85
N LEU A 131 8.35 14.03 4.77
CA LEU A 131 8.62 14.08 6.21
C LEU A 131 9.78 13.17 6.61
N LEU A 132 9.84 11.95 6.06
CA LEU A 132 10.94 11.02 6.34
C LEU A 132 12.30 11.60 5.91
N THR A 133 12.38 12.18 4.72
CA THR A 133 13.64 12.73 4.19
C THR A 133 14.10 14.01 4.89
N HIS A 134 13.18 14.82 5.43
CA HIS A 134 13.54 16.05 6.13
C HIS A 134 13.87 15.85 7.62
N TRP A 135 13.26 14.84 8.27
CA TRP A 135 13.40 14.63 9.71
C TRP A 135 14.36 13.51 10.09
N PHE A 136 14.75 12.64 9.15
CA PHE A 136 15.62 11.49 9.42
C PHE A 136 16.83 11.50 8.49
N SER A 137 18.02 11.31 9.06
CA SER A 137 19.26 11.25 8.28
C SER A 137 19.31 10.00 7.38
N PRO A 138 20.15 9.98 6.32
CA PRO A 138 20.33 8.81 5.46
C PRO A 138 20.65 7.52 6.21
N ARG A 139 21.31 7.60 7.37
CA ARG A 139 21.62 6.43 8.20
C ARG A 139 20.43 5.89 8.99
N GLU A 140 19.45 6.74 9.29
CA GLU A 140 18.27 6.40 10.11
C GLU A 140 17.00 6.14 9.28
N ILE A 141 16.94 6.66 8.06
CA ILE A 141 15.74 6.68 7.23
C ILE A 141 15.16 5.27 6.97
N GLY A 142 16.02 4.27 6.83
CA GLY A 142 15.57 2.89 6.60
C GLY A 142 14.74 2.32 7.76
N ARG A 143 15.15 2.61 9.01
CA ARG A 143 14.37 2.21 10.21
C ARG A 143 13.06 2.98 10.31
N ALA A 144 13.12 4.30 10.11
CA ALA A 144 11.93 5.16 10.14
C ALA A 144 10.92 4.75 9.06
N TRP A 145 11.40 4.44 7.85
CA TRP A 145 10.58 3.90 6.76
C TRP A 145 9.91 2.58 7.15
N GLY A 146 10.66 1.64 7.74
CA GLY A 146 10.12 0.34 8.17
C GLY A 146 8.97 0.49 9.18
N VAL A 147 9.13 1.37 10.17
CA VAL A 147 8.07 1.66 11.16
C VAL A 147 6.87 2.31 10.50
N TRP A 148 7.07 3.33 9.66
CA TRP A 148 5.98 3.98 8.94
C TRP A 148 5.26 3.00 7.99
N ASN A 149 6.01 2.15 7.29
CA ASN A 149 5.44 1.21 6.32
C ASN A 149 4.49 0.20 6.97
N ALA A 150 4.72 -0.19 8.24
CA ALA A 150 3.80 -1.09 8.97
C ALA A 150 2.42 -0.45 9.21
N SER A 151 2.29 0.87 9.16
CA SER A 151 1.04 1.59 9.43
C SER A 151 -0.11 1.19 8.51
N HIS A 152 0.17 0.93 7.24
CA HIS A 152 -0.85 0.55 6.28
C HIS A 152 -1.40 -0.86 6.54
N GLN A 153 -0.57 -1.79 6.97
CA GLN A 153 -0.98 -3.15 7.33
C GLN A 153 -1.75 -3.15 8.65
N ILE A 154 -1.30 -2.37 9.64
CA ILE A 154 -2.03 -2.18 10.90
C ILE A 154 -3.39 -1.54 10.63
N GLY A 155 -3.42 -0.46 9.83
CA GLY A 155 -4.67 0.20 9.45
C GLY A 155 -5.62 -0.73 8.69
N GLY A 156 -5.11 -1.51 7.75
CA GLY A 156 -5.87 -2.53 7.01
C GLY A 156 -6.43 -3.62 7.90
N ALA A 157 -5.64 -4.14 8.84
CA ALA A 157 -6.07 -5.16 9.79
C ALA A 157 -7.16 -4.64 10.74
N VAL A 158 -6.96 -3.47 11.33
CA VAL A 158 -7.93 -2.88 12.27
C VAL A 158 -9.25 -2.58 11.57
N ILE A 159 -9.22 -2.00 10.37
CA ILE A 159 -10.47 -1.68 9.66
C ILE A 159 -11.19 -2.94 9.18
N ALA A 160 -10.50 -4.00 8.81
CA ALA A 160 -11.15 -5.26 8.44
C ALA A 160 -11.97 -5.84 9.59
N LEU A 161 -11.42 -5.84 10.81
CA LEU A 161 -12.15 -6.26 12.02
C LEU A 161 -13.31 -5.31 12.32
N TRP A 162 -13.05 -4.02 12.35
CA TRP A 162 -14.04 -3.02 12.75
C TRP A 162 -15.17 -2.89 11.73
N ALA A 163 -14.85 -2.82 10.44
CA ALA A 163 -15.87 -2.78 9.40
C ALA A 163 -16.70 -4.07 9.34
N GLY A 164 -16.06 -5.24 9.53
CA GLY A 164 -16.78 -6.50 9.62
C GLY A 164 -17.77 -6.53 10.77
N TRP A 165 -17.38 -6.02 11.94
CA TRP A 165 -18.27 -5.87 13.10
C TRP A 165 -19.40 -4.87 12.85
N LEU A 166 -19.07 -3.69 12.27
CA LEU A 166 -20.06 -2.66 11.93
C LEU A 166 -21.10 -3.16 10.94
N VAL A 167 -20.68 -3.84 9.88
CA VAL A 167 -21.59 -4.40 8.87
C VAL A 167 -22.53 -5.41 9.50
N THR A 168 -22.02 -6.26 10.37
CA THR A 168 -22.81 -7.32 11.02
C THR A 168 -23.89 -6.77 11.95
N HIS A 169 -23.61 -5.67 12.67
CA HIS A 169 -24.53 -5.14 13.71
C HIS A 169 -25.36 -3.97 13.24
N TYR A 170 -24.87 -3.14 12.33
CA TYR A 170 -25.48 -1.87 11.92
C TYR A 170 -25.67 -1.72 10.41
N GLY A 171 -25.33 -2.77 9.64
CA GLY A 171 -25.39 -2.75 8.19
C GLY A 171 -24.18 -2.07 7.52
N TRP A 172 -24.07 -2.23 6.19
CA TRP A 172 -22.89 -1.82 5.44
C TRP A 172 -22.63 -0.30 5.46
N ARG A 173 -23.67 0.52 5.60
CA ARG A 173 -23.54 1.99 5.68
C ARG A 173 -22.71 2.43 6.88
N ALA A 174 -22.85 1.75 8.00
CA ALA A 174 -22.09 2.04 9.21
C ALA A 174 -20.57 1.85 9.01
N ALA A 175 -20.16 0.90 8.14
CA ALA A 175 -18.77 0.67 7.79
C ALA A 175 -18.14 1.83 6.99
N PHE A 176 -18.94 2.75 6.47
CA PHE A 176 -18.46 3.99 5.85
C PHE A 176 -18.59 5.18 6.81
N TRP A 177 -19.72 5.33 7.51
CA TRP A 177 -19.97 6.49 8.35
C TRP A 177 -19.09 6.53 9.60
N ALA A 178 -18.98 5.43 10.33
CA ALA A 178 -18.22 5.42 11.58
C ALA A 178 -16.70 5.66 11.36
N PRO A 179 -16.02 4.97 10.41
CA PRO A 179 -14.63 5.29 10.09
C PRO A 179 -14.45 6.70 9.54
N ALA A 180 -15.41 7.22 8.76
CA ALA A 180 -15.33 8.56 8.22
C ALA A 180 -15.36 9.62 9.33
N LEU A 181 -16.25 9.49 10.31
CA LEU A 181 -16.30 10.41 11.47
C LEU A 181 -14.98 10.39 12.25
N LEU A 182 -14.40 9.21 12.48
CA LEU A 182 -13.09 9.09 13.11
C LEU A 182 -12.00 9.77 12.27
N CYS A 183 -12.02 9.60 10.94
CA CYS A 183 -11.06 10.21 10.04
C CYS A 183 -11.21 11.73 9.94
N ILE A 184 -12.41 12.28 10.08
CA ILE A 184 -12.62 13.74 10.21
C ILE A 184 -11.89 14.25 11.46
N VAL A 185 -12.11 13.64 12.61
CA VAL A 185 -11.40 14.00 13.85
C VAL A 185 -9.89 13.81 13.67
N GLY A 186 -9.48 12.71 13.07
CA GLY A 186 -8.08 12.41 12.75
C GLY A 186 -7.44 13.44 11.82
N SER A 187 -8.19 14.00 10.85
CA SER A 187 -7.68 15.03 9.94
C SER A 187 -7.36 16.34 10.67
N PHE A 188 -8.24 16.80 11.56
CA PHE A 188 -7.98 17.97 12.40
C PHE A 188 -6.82 17.73 13.37
N TRP A 189 -6.72 16.52 13.91
CA TRP A 189 -5.58 16.12 14.74
C TRP A 189 -4.28 16.14 13.95
N LEU A 190 -4.23 15.59 12.72
CA LEU A 190 -3.08 15.65 11.83
C LEU A 190 -2.69 17.08 11.48
N PHE A 191 -3.68 17.90 11.16
CA PHE A 191 -3.47 19.31 10.88
C PHE A 191 -2.78 20.03 12.03
N ASN A 192 -3.11 19.70 13.27
CA ASN A 192 -2.46 20.25 14.45
C ASN A 192 -1.07 19.66 14.71
N ARG A 193 -0.87 18.36 14.42
CA ARG A 193 0.33 17.62 14.84
C ARG A 193 1.47 17.62 13.84
N LEU A 194 1.17 17.64 12.54
CA LEU A 194 2.21 17.64 11.52
C LEU A 194 2.86 19.02 11.35
N THR A 195 4.12 19.00 10.99
CA THR A 195 4.91 20.17 10.56
C THR A 195 5.74 19.78 9.36
N ASP A 196 6.17 20.78 8.56
CA ASP A 196 6.84 20.53 7.29
C ASP A 196 8.29 19.98 7.50
N SER A 197 9.15 20.83 8.02
CA SER A 197 10.58 20.53 8.11
C SER A 197 11.18 21.10 9.38
N PRO A 198 12.39 20.68 9.78
CA PRO A 198 13.13 21.28 10.89
C PRO A 198 13.30 22.79 10.74
N GLU A 199 13.59 23.26 9.52
CA GLU A 199 13.81 24.68 9.24
C GLU A 199 12.55 25.51 9.47
N ALA A 200 11.38 24.97 9.19
CA ALA A 200 10.09 25.61 9.50
C ALA A 200 9.89 25.82 11.01
N MET A 201 10.60 25.06 11.84
CA MET A 201 10.61 25.20 13.31
C MET A 201 11.83 26.00 13.81
N GLY A 202 12.62 26.58 12.91
CA GLY A 202 13.85 27.30 13.26
C GLY A 202 14.94 26.37 13.76
N LEU A 203 14.98 25.13 13.32
CA LEU A 203 16.00 24.14 13.61
C LEU A 203 16.92 23.98 12.39
N PRO A 204 18.20 23.60 12.57
CA PRO A 204 19.09 23.33 11.44
C PRO A 204 18.59 22.12 10.64
N PRO A 205 18.94 21.96 9.35
CA PRO A 205 18.67 20.74 8.58
C PRO A 205 19.21 19.49 9.27
N VAL A 206 18.59 18.32 9.01
CA VAL A 206 18.95 17.06 9.68
C VAL A 206 20.40 16.63 9.38
N GLU A 207 20.91 16.94 8.19
CA GLU A 207 22.29 16.66 7.79
C GLU A 207 23.28 17.46 8.63
N VAL A 208 23.00 18.73 8.89
CA VAL A 208 23.81 19.60 9.74
C VAL A 208 23.74 19.11 11.20
N TYR A 209 22.55 18.79 11.68
CA TYR A 209 22.35 18.36 13.07
C TYR A 209 22.99 16.99 13.36
N LYS A 210 22.95 16.02 12.43
CA LYS A 210 23.42 14.64 12.67
C LYS A 210 24.81 14.35 12.13
N GLU A 211 25.21 14.99 11.05
CA GLU A 211 26.43 14.65 10.33
C GLU A 211 27.48 15.77 10.40
N GLY A 212 27.12 16.95 10.94
CA GLY A 212 28.00 18.12 10.97
C GLY A 212 28.40 18.62 9.58
N ALA A 213 27.75 18.07 8.54
CA ALA A 213 28.04 18.42 7.16
C ALA A 213 27.43 19.79 6.82
N PRO A 214 28.14 20.67 6.07
CA PRO A 214 27.53 21.87 5.56
C PRO A 214 26.28 21.49 4.75
N ALA A 215 25.21 22.25 4.90
CA ALA A 215 23.93 22.01 4.19
C ALA A 215 24.19 21.86 2.69
N VAL A 216 24.31 20.62 2.22
CA VAL A 216 24.44 20.34 0.79
C VAL A 216 23.05 20.57 0.21
N ARG A 217 22.85 21.75 -0.36
CA ARG A 217 21.75 21.94 -1.29
C ARG A 217 21.97 20.91 -2.39
N ASN A 218 21.14 19.85 -2.41
CA ASN A 218 21.08 18.96 -3.56
C ASN A 218 20.62 19.78 -4.78
N HIS A 219 21.58 20.47 -5.39
CA HIS A 219 21.44 20.88 -6.75
C HIS A 219 21.65 19.60 -7.57
N SER A 220 20.57 19.01 -8.05
CA SER A 220 20.64 18.18 -9.26
C SER A 220 21.51 18.97 -10.22
N GLY A 221 22.68 18.44 -10.56
CA GLY A 221 23.65 19.12 -11.43
C GLY A 221 22.95 19.55 -12.73
N PRO A 222 23.26 20.75 -13.24
CA PRO A 222 22.70 21.20 -14.49
C PRO A 222 23.26 20.33 -15.61
N GLY A 223 22.42 19.48 -16.23
CA GLY A 223 22.85 18.84 -17.47
C GLY A 223 22.15 17.57 -17.93
N ALA A 224 21.66 16.72 -17.06
CA ALA A 224 20.98 15.52 -17.52
C ALA A 224 19.46 15.74 -17.57
N SER A 225 18.89 15.75 -18.77
CA SER A 225 17.43 15.75 -18.93
C SER A 225 16.84 14.54 -18.21
N PHE A 226 15.83 14.77 -17.34
CA PHE A 226 15.08 13.68 -16.69
C PHE A 226 14.66 12.60 -17.72
N TRP A 227 14.19 13.00 -18.88
CA TRP A 227 13.79 12.09 -19.96
C TRP A 227 14.97 11.31 -20.56
N GLY A 228 16.17 11.92 -20.61
CA GLY A 228 17.38 11.25 -21.07
C GLY A 228 17.76 10.11 -20.09
N LEU A 229 17.86 10.42 -18.81
CA LEU A 229 18.19 9.44 -17.76
C LEU A 229 17.10 8.35 -17.67
N PHE A 230 15.83 8.71 -17.76
CA PHE A 230 14.71 7.78 -17.73
C PHE A 230 14.76 6.82 -18.92
N ARG A 231 14.99 7.34 -20.12
CA ARG A 231 15.10 6.52 -21.33
C ARG A 231 16.31 5.59 -21.27
N GLU A 232 17.48 6.12 -20.94
CA GLU A 232 18.75 5.38 -20.99
C GLU A 232 18.88 4.33 -19.88
N HIS A 233 18.43 4.61 -18.66
CA HIS A 233 18.68 3.74 -17.52
C HIS A 233 17.46 2.92 -17.07
N ILE A 234 16.26 3.25 -17.56
CA ILE A 234 15.03 2.56 -17.16
C ILE A 234 14.37 1.86 -18.34
N LEU A 235 14.07 2.59 -19.42
CA LEU A 235 13.35 2.00 -20.55
C LEU A 235 14.18 0.95 -21.29
N THR A 236 15.52 1.10 -21.32
CA THR A 236 16.42 0.15 -21.96
C THR A 236 16.90 -0.97 -21.03
N ASN A 237 16.62 -0.89 -19.73
CA ASN A 237 17.06 -1.91 -18.79
C ASN A 237 16.05 -3.07 -18.68
N PRO A 238 16.35 -4.25 -19.25
CA PRO A 238 15.41 -5.37 -19.27
C PRO A 238 15.10 -5.91 -17.88
N TRP A 239 16.02 -5.79 -16.91
CA TRP A 239 15.82 -6.31 -15.57
C TRP A 239 14.84 -5.45 -14.76
N VAL A 240 14.84 -4.13 -14.97
CA VAL A 240 13.83 -3.24 -14.41
C VAL A 240 12.44 -3.60 -14.94
N TRP A 241 12.32 -3.92 -16.24
CA TRP A 241 11.05 -4.38 -16.83
C TRP A 241 10.63 -5.74 -16.29
N VAL A 242 11.53 -6.70 -16.18
CA VAL A 242 11.21 -8.04 -15.64
C VAL A 242 10.62 -7.93 -14.24
N VAL A 243 11.25 -7.19 -13.31
CA VAL A 243 10.74 -7.04 -11.96
C VAL A 243 9.46 -6.20 -11.91
N SER A 244 9.31 -5.22 -12.80
CA SER A 244 8.10 -4.39 -12.87
C SER A 244 6.89 -5.17 -13.38
N VAL A 245 7.09 -6.04 -14.39
CA VAL A 245 6.04 -6.95 -14.88
C VAL A 245 5.74 -8.04 -13.84
N ALA A 246 6.75 -8.55 -13.12
CA ALA A 246 6.52 -9.45 -12.00
C ALA A 246 5.62 -8.79 -10.93
N ASN A 247 5.85 -7.50 -10.64
CA ASN A 247 5.04 -6.76 -9.69
C ASN A 247 3.57 -6.59 -10.14
N PHE A 248 3.30 -6.49 -11.45
CA PHE A 248 1.94 -6.51 -11.98
C PHE A 248 1.20 -7.79 -11.54
N PHE A 249 1.81 -8.95 -11.68
CA PHE A 249 1.21 -10.22 -11.29
C PHE A 249 1.12 -10.41 -9.78
N ILE A 250 2.12 -9.96 -9.01
CA ILE A 250 2.08 -9.97 -7.54
C ILE A 250 0.92 -9.12 -7.03
N TYR A 251 0.66 -7.96 -7.65
CA TYR A 251 -0.44 -7.09 -7.27
C TYR A 251 -1.81 -7.68 -7.59
N ILE A 252 -1.96 -8.45 -8.68
CA ILE A 252 -3.20 -9.21 -8.95
C ILE A 252 -3.50 -10.12 -7.77
N VAL A 253 -2.54 -10.89 -7.29
CA VAL A 253 -2.76 -11.81 -6.17
C VAL A 253 -3.05 -11.04 -4.88
N ARG A 254 -2.19 -10.08 -4.53
CA ARG A 254 -2.33 -9.34 -3.27
C ARG A 254 -3.63 -8.55 -3.19
N ILE A 255 -3.91 -7.74 -4.20
CA ILE A 255 -5.10 -6.88 -4.20
C ILE A 255 -6.36 -7.70 -4.41
N GLY A 256 -6.28 -8.77 -5.21
CA GLY A 256 -7.37 -9.74 -5.33
C GLY A 256 -7.80 -10.32 -4.00
N ILE A 257 -6.84 -10.77 -3.20
CA ILE A 257 -7.13 -11.27 -1.85
C ILE A 257 -7.70 -10.16 -0.97
N LEU A 258 -7.06 -8.98 -0.93
CA LEU A 258 -7.50 -7.88 -0.07
C LEU A 258 -8.92 -7.38 -0.37
N ASP A 259 -9.31 -7.32 -1.62
CA ASP A 259 -10.56 -6.70 -2.03
C ASP A 259 -11.70 -7.72 -2.18
N TRP A 260 -11.38 -8.99 -2.51
CA TRP A 260 -12.38 -10.02 -2.81
C TRP A 260 -12.50 -11.11 -1.75
N ALA A 261 -11.50 -11.28 -0.85
CA ALA A 261 -11.54 -12.34 0.14
C ALA A 261 -12.75 -12.29 1.08
N PRO A 262 -13.22 -11.12 1.59
CA PRO A 262 -14.40 -11.12 2.43
C PRO A 262 -15.63 -11.68 1.71
N LYS A 263 -15.84 -11.28 0.45
CA LYS A 263 -16.95 -11.78 -0.37
C LYS A 263 -16.81 -13.28 -0.66
N TYR A 264 -15.61 -13.72 -1.06
CA TYR A 264 -15.28 -15.13 -1.27
C TYR A 264 -15.57 -16.00 -0.04
N LEU A 265 -15.10 -15.57 1.13
CA LEU A 265 -15.25 -16.32 2.38
C LEU A 265 -16.71 -16.46 2.78
N VAL A 266 -17.52 -15.41 2.56
CA VAL A 266 -18.95 -15.46 2.85
C VAL A 266 -19.69 -16.32 1.84
N GLU A 267 -19.49 -16.13 0.53
CA GLU A 267 -20.26 -16.80 -0.54
C GLU A 267 -19.82 -18.24 -0.79
N ALA A 268 -18.51 -18.49 -0.84
CA ALA A 268 -17.98 -19.80 -1.21
C ALA A 268 -17.68 -20.70 -0.01
N LYS A 269 -17.39 -20.12 1.16
CA LYS A 269 -16.96 -20.87 2.34
C LYS A 269 -17.92 -20.79 3.53
N GLY A 270 -19.02 -20.04 3.40
CA GLY A 270 -20.09 -19.94 4.41
C GLY A 270 -19.63 -19.24 5.71
N PHE A 271 -18.64 -18.35 5.63
CA PHE A 271 -18.14 -17.62 6.79
C PHE A 271 -19.04 -16.44 7.13
N THR A 272 -19.02 -16.02 8.39
CA THR A 272 -19.57 -14.74 8.78
C THR A 272 -18.63 -13.61 8.34
N LEU A 273 -19.16 -12.40 8.18
CA LEU A 273 -18.31 -11.22 7.90
C LEU A 273 -17.30 -10.96 9.01
N LYS A 274 -17.64 -11.32 10.27
CA LYS A 274 -16.70 -11.25 11.39
C LYS A 274 -15.51 -12.19 11.18
N ASP A 275 -15.77 -13.46 10.82
CA ASP A 275 -14.69 -14.43 10.55
C ASP A 275 -13.84 -14.02 9.33
N ALA A 276 -14.47 -13.47 8.29
CA ALA A 276 -13.77 -12.91 7.13
C ALA A 276 -12.86 -11.73 7.52
N GLY A 277 -13.33 -10.86 8.41
CA GLY A 277 -12.53 -9.77 8.98
C GLY A 277 -11.31 -10.28 9.74
N PHE A 278 -11.45 -11.34 10.55
CA PHE A 278 -10.31 -11.97 11.23
C PHE A 278 -9.30 -12.56 10.25
N ALA A 279 -9.75 -13.28 9.22
CA ALA A 279 -8.86 -13.85 8.21
C ALA A 279 -8.08 -12.75 7.46
N LEU A 280 -8.76 -11.66 7.07
CA LEU A 280 -8.12 -10.53 6.39
C LEU A 280 -7.15 -9.77 7.31
N SER A 281 -7.48 -9.63 8.58
CA SER A 281 -6.57 -9.02 9.58
C SER A 281 -5.33 -9.86 9.80
N ALA A 282 -5.48 -11.19 9.86
CA ALA A 282 -4.35 -12.11 9.95
C ALA A 282 -3.44 -12.03 8.71
N PHE A 283 -4.03 -11.91 7.52
CA PHE A 283 -3.31 -11.69 6.27
C PHE A 283 -2.47 -10.39 6.32
N GLU A 284 -3.06 -9.28 6.75
CA GLU A 284 -2.35 -7.99 6.81
C GLU A 284 -1.24 -7.99 7.88
N LEU A 285 -1.54 -8.47 9.09
CA LEU A 285 -0.56 -8.48 10.18
C LEU A 285 0.61 -9.43 9.90
N SER A 286 0.35 -10.61 9.36
CA SER A 286 1.42 -11.56 8.98
C SER A 286 2.33 -11.00 7.89
N GLY A 287 1.79 -10.14 7.03
CA GLY A 287 2.53 -9.46 5.97
C GLY A 287 3.66 -8.57 6.50
N ILE A 288 3.52 -7.97 7.69
CA ILE A 288 4.59 -7.21 8.35
C ILE A 288 5.79 -8.12 8.57
N PHE A 289 5.55 -9.27 9.19
CA PHE A 289 6.60 -10.24 9.48
C PHE A 289 7.18 -10.87 8.21
N GLY A 290 6.34 -11.11 7.20
CA GLY A 290 6.76 -11.63 5.90
C GLY A 290 7.72 -10.69 5.17
N ALA A 291 7.40 -9.40 5.14
CA ALA A 291 8.28 -8.39 4.54
C ALA A 291 9.62 -8.28 5.28
N LEU A 292 9.60 -8.25 6.62
CA LEU A 292 10.82 -8.20 7.44
C LEU A 292 11.67 -9.47 7.26
N ALA A 293 11.06 -10.64 7.27
CA ALA A 293 11.75 -11.92 7.07
C ALA A 293 12.39 -11.99 5.68
N ALA A 294 11.67 -11.60 4.63
CA ALA A 294 12.20 -11.59 3.27
C ALA A 294 13.41 -10.65 3.12
N GLY A 295 13.33 -9.46 3.71
CA GLY A 295 14.45 -8.51 3.74
C GLY A 295 15.66 -9.08 4.44
N TRP A 296 15.47 -9.61 5.65
CA TRP A 296 16.53 -10.18 6.46
C TRP A 296 17.20 -11.42 5.79
N ILE A 297 16.40 -12.33 5.22
CA ILE A 297 16.93 -13.48 4.48
C ILE A 297 17.73 -13.01 3.27
N SER A 298 17.19 -12.05 2.51
CA SER A 298 17.86 -11.51 1.33
C SER A 298 19.20 -10.85 1.66
N ASP A 299 19.28 -10.10 2.75
CA ASP A 299 20.53 -9.47 3.20
C ASP A 299 21.56 -10.51 3.64
N ARG A 300 21.15 -11.59 4.34
CA ARG A 300 22.02 -12.73 4.68
C ARG A 300 22.50 -13.52 3.47
N MET A 301 21.74 -13.52 2.39
CA MET A 301 22.13 -14.13 1.12
C MET A 301 22.97 -13.19 0.24
N GLY A 302 23.58 -12.15 0.80
CA GLY A 302 24.42 -11.20 0.09
C GLY A 302 23.66 -10.27 -0.84
N GLY A 303 22.41 -9.92 -0.49
CA GLY A 303 21.56 -9.00 -1.26
C GLY A 303 20.88 -9.68 -2.48
N ARG A 304 20.83 -10.98 -2.54
CA ARG A 304 20.17 -11.72 -3.62
C ARG A 304 18.65 -11.65 -3.47
N ARG A 305 18.03 -10.70 -4.17
CA ARG A 305 16.57 -10.45 -4.09
C ARG A 305 15.75 -11.53 -4.82
N GLY A 306 16.24 -12.02 -5.97
CA GLY A 306 15.59 -13.01 -6.84
C GLY A 306 15.27 -14.34 -6.12
N PRO A 307 16.27 -15.06 -5.60
CA PRO A 307 16.06 -16.37 -4.94
C PRO A 307 15.06 -16.32 -3.79
N VAL A 308 15.14 -15.27 -2.95
CA VAL A 308 14.21 -15.11 -1.80
C VAL A 308 12.79 -14.84 -2.29
N SER A 309 12.64 -13.98 -3.29
CA SER A 309 11.33 -13.72 -3.88
C SER A 309 10.71 -14.96 -4.49
N VAL A 310 11.49 -15.78 -5.20
CA VAL A 310 11.02 -17.07 -5.76
C VAL A 310 10.58 -18.02 -4.66
N MET A 311 11.38 -18.20 -3.61
CA MET A 311 11.01 -19.06 -2.47
C MET A 311 9.66 -18.64 -1.86
N PHE A 312 9.48 -17.35 -1.60
CA PHE A 312 8.22 -16.83 -1.06
C PHE A 312 7.06 -17.01 -2.04
N MET A 313 7.30 -16.79 -3.36
CA MET A 313 6.26 -17.00 -4.38
C MET A 313 5.84 -18.45 -4.50
N LEU A 314 6.75 -19.43 -4.40
CA LEU A 314 6.40 -20.84 -4.40
C LEU A 314 5.51 -21.21 -3.20
N LEU A 315 5.83 -20.70 -2.02
CA LEU A 315 5.02 -20.90 -0.82
C LEU A 315 3.66 -20.18 -0.91
N LEU A 316 3.62 -19.02 -1.56
CA LEU A 316 2.36 -18.32 -1.88
C LEU A 316 1.50 -19.14 -2.84
N ILE A 317 2.08 -19.69 -3.91
CA ILE A 317 1.37 -20.56 -4.88
C ILE A 317 0.77 -21.76 -4.16
N ALA A 318 1.55 -22.42 -3.30
CA ALA A 318 1.05 -23.52 -2.49
C ALA A 318 -0.12 -23.09 -1.58
N SER A 319 0.01 -21.91 -0.92
CA SER A 319 -1.03 -21.39 -0.03
C SER A 319 -2.33 -21.06 -0.78
N VAL A 320 -2.23 -20.43 -1.96
CA VAL A 320 -3.41 -20.16 -2.83
C VAL A 320 -3.99 -21.49 -3.34
N GLY A 321 -3.14 -22.45 -3.70
CA GLY A 321 -3.56 -23.79 -4.14
C GLY A 321 -4.39 -24.53 -3.08
N ILE A 322 -4.06 -24.38 -1.81
CA ILE A 322 -4.82 -24.98 -0.70
C ILE A 322 -6.28 -24.51 -0.67
N LEU A 323 -6.57 -23.25 -1.09
CA LEU A 323 -7.94 -22.71 -1.09
C LEU A 323 -8.92 -23.52 -1.95
N PHE A 324 -8.43 -24.23 -2.99
CA PHE A 324 -9.27 -25.10 -3.82
C PHE A 324 -9.80 -26.31 -3.04
N PHE A 325 -9.02 -26.80 -2.08
CA PHE A 325 -9.30 -28.05 -1.40
C PHE A 325 -9.87 -27.88 0.01
N VAL A 326 -9.79 -26.69 0.62
CA VAL A 326 -10.34 -26.46 1.97
C VAL A 326 -11.86 -26.44 1.91
N PRO A 327 -12.54 -27.35 2.64
CA PRO A 327 -14.00 -27.38 2.71
C PRO A 327 -14.59 -26.11 3.37
N ALA A 328 -15.86 -25.85 3.11
CA ALA A 328 -16.60 -24.78 3.79
C ALA A 328 -16.63 -25.04 5.32
N GLY A 329 -16.65 -23.96 6.10
CA GLY A 329 -16.74 -24.03 7.58
C GLY A 329 -15.42 -24.26 8.33
N GLN A 330 -14.32 -24.56 7.66
CA GLN A 330 -13.01 -24.82 8.27
C GLN A 330 -12.29 -23.51 8.66
N ARG A 331 -12.79 -22.82 9.70
CA ARG A 331 -12.36 -21.47 10.07
C ARG A 331 -10.87 -21.38 10.42
N LEU A 332 -10.34 -22.30 11.22
CA LEU A 332 -8.94 -22.29 11.65
C LEU A 332 -7.98 -22.54 10.48
N VAL A 333 -8.32 -23.51 9.62
CA VAL A 333 -7.51 -23.80 8.43
C VAL A 333 -7.49 -22.60 7.51
N MET A 334 -8.64 -21.98 7.28
CA MET A 334 -8.74 -20.79 6.43
C MET A 334 -7.95 -19.61 7.00
N ALA A 335 -8.04 -19.34 8.30
CA ALA A 335 -7.25 -18.30 8.96
C ALA A 335 -5.74 -18.59 8.83
N ALA A 336 -5.30 -19.84 8.98
CA ALA A 336 -3.90 -20.22 8.79
C ALA A 336 -3.43 -20.02 7.34
N VAL A 337 -4.27 -20.37 6.35
CA VAL A 337 -3.97 -20.16 4.92
C VAL A 337 -3.87 -18.67 4.60
N PHE A 338 -4.79 -17.84 5.08
CA PHE A 338 -4.72 -16.39 4.89
C PHE A 338 -3.50 -15.78 5.58
N THR A 339 -3.15 -16.24 6.77
CA THR A 339 -1.91 -15.86 7.46
C THR A 339 -0.68 -16.20 6.62
N ALA A 340 -0.61 -17.41 6.07
CA ALA A 340 0.48 -17.85 5.21
C ALA A 340 0.55 -17.01 3.92
N MET A 341 -0.59 -16.79 3.26
CA MET A 341 -0.65 -15.94 2.05
C MET A 341 -0.17 -14.52 2.32
N GLY A 342 -0.58 -13.91 3.43
CA GLY A 342 -0.12 -12.58 3.83
C GLY A 342 1.39 -12.56 4.05
N PHE A 343 1.91 -13.52 4.83
CA PHE A 343 3.34 -13.63 5.07
C PHE A 343 4.14 -13.76 3.76
N PHE A 344 3.68 -14.58 2.83
CA PHE A 344 4.43 -14.88 1.62
C PHE A 344 4.25 -13.87 0.48
N VAL A 345 3.17 -13.09 0.42
CA VAL A 345 2.97 -12.11 -0.66
C VAL A 345 3.70 -10.78 -0.43
N TYR A 346 3.81 -10.35 0.83
CA TYR A 346 4.43 -9.05 1.14
C TYR A 346 5.95 -9.06 1.01
N GLY A 347 6.61 -10.22 1.18
CA GLY A 347 8.03 -10.38 0.96
C GLY A 347 8.46 -10.03 -0.47
N PRO A 348 7.99 -10.75 -1.49
CA PRO A 348 8.27 -10.46 -2.88
C PRO A 348 7.88 -9.04 -3.30
N GLN A 349 6.73 -8.54 -2.84
CA GLN A 349 6.28 -7.19 -3.15
C GLN A 349 7.28 -6.12 -2.68
N MET A 350 7.86 -6.27 -1.49
CA MET A 350 8.88 -5.36 -0.99
C MET A 350 10.19 -5.55 -1.76
N LEU A 351 10.64 -6.80 -1.94
CA LEU A 351 11.91 -7.11 -2.59
C LEU A 351 11.95 -6.69 -4.06
N VAL A 352 10.82 -6.72 -4.77
CA VAL A 352 10.73 -6.24 -6.16
C VAL A 352 11.03 -4.75 -6.28
N ALA A 353 10.55 -3.93 -5.35
CA ALA A 353 10.87 -2.51 -5.35
C ALA A 353 12.36 -2.26 -5.06
N VAL A 354 12.94 -3.04 -4.13
CA VAL A 354 14.38 -2.98 -3.82
C VAL A 354 15.20 -3.46 -5.02
N ALA A 355 14.80 -4.57 -5.67
CA ALA A 355 15.49 -5.09 -6.86
C ALA A 355 15.46 -4.09 -8.03
N ALA A 356 14.32 -3.40 -8.23
CA ALA A 356 14.24 -2.36 -9.26
C ALA A 356 15.23 -1.21 -8.99
N ALA A 357 15.39 -0.81 -7.72
CA ALA A 357 16.38 0.18 -7.32
C ALA A 357 17.81 -0.34 -7.48
N ASP A 358 18.06 -1.63 -7.14
CA ASP A 358 19.39 -2.26 -7.25
C ASP A 358 19.83 -2.47 -8.73
N PHE A 359 18.88 -2.68 -9.67
CA PHE A 359 19.16 -2.82 -11.10
C PHE A 359 19.27 -1.48 -11.84
N ALA A 360 18.77 -0.40 -11.26
CA ALA A 360 18.92 0.94 -11.80
C ALA A 360 20.18 1.62 -11.27
N THR A 361 20.63 2.68 -11.96
CA THR A 361 21.68 3.55 -11.41
C THR A 361 21.17 4.34 -10.24
N LYS A 362 22.06 4.81 -9.35
CA LYS A 362 21.69 5.63 -8.17
C LYS A 362 20.80 6.84 -8.52
N HIS A 363 21.03 7.45 -9.68
CA HIS A 363 20.26 8.61 -10.16
C HIS A 363 18.89 8.23 -10.73
N ALA A 364 18.65 6.97 -11.09
CA ALA A 364 17.42 6.49 -11.70
C ALA A 364 16.61 5.54 -10.79
N SER A 365 17.11 5.23 -9.59
CA SER A 365 16.49 4.26 -8.67
C SER A 365 15.06 4.62 -8.27
N ALA A 366 14.78 5.88 -7.96
CA ALA A 366 13.43 6.34 -7.63
C ALA A 366 12.44 6.16 -8.79
N SER A 367 12.90 6.42 -10.02
CA SER A 367 12.08 6.26 -11.22
C SER A 367 11.83 4.78 -11.54
N ALA A 368 12.81 3.89 -11.30
CA ALA A 368 12.64 2.44 -11.44
C ALA A 368 11.59 1.89 -10.45
N VAL A 369 11.65 2.32 -9.19
CA VAL A 369 10.62 1.99 -8.18
C VAL A 369 9.26 2.56 -8.58
N GLY A 370 9.24 3.77 -9.16
CA GLY A 370 8.03 4.40 -9.69
C GLY A 370 7.37 3.58 -10.80
N LEU A 371 8.14 3.12 -11.80
CA LEU A 371 7.67 2.26 -12.88
C LEU A 371 7.12 0.93 -12.33
N THR A 372 7.85 0.32 -11.39
CA THR A 372 7.43 -0.91 -10.72
C THR A 372 6.10 -0.73 -10.00
N GLY A 373 5.92 0.39 -9.31
CA GLY A 373 4.66 0.72 -8.65
C GLY A 373 3.51 0.95 -9.65
N LEU A 374 3.77 1.64 -10.76
CA LEU A 374 2.78 1.88 -11.81
C LEU A 374 2.26 0.56 -12.39
N LEU A 375 3.16 -0.36 -12.78
CA LEU A 375 2.76 -1.67 -13.29
C LEU A 375 2.02 -2.48 -12.22
N GLY A 376 2.41 -2.40 -10.95
CA GLY A 376 1.65 -3.00 -9.85
C GLY A 376 0.19 -2.50 -9.80
N TYR A 377 -0.04 -1.19 -9.89
CA TYR A 377 -1.41 -0.65 -9.90
C TYR A 377 -2.19 -0.99 -11.17
N LEU A 378 -1.53 -1.15 -12.32
CA LEU A 378 -2.18 -1.68 -13.52
C LEU A 378 -2.64 -3.14 -13.29
N GLY A 379 -1.82 -3.96 -12.63
CA GLY A 379 -2.21 -5.31 -12.21
C GLY A 379 -3.42 -5.30 -11.27
N ALA A 380 -3.43 -4.43 -10.27
CA ALA A 380 -4.57 -4.25 -9.37
C ALA A 380 -5.84 -3.81 -10.11
N THR A 381 -5.71 -2.95 -11.13
CA THR A 381 -6.83 -2.52 -11.98
C THR A 381 -7.43 -3.69 -12.76
N VAL A 382 -6.57 -4.48 -13.40
CA VAL A 382 -7.01 -5.69 -14.14
C VAL A 382 -7.65 -6.70 -13.19
N CYS A 383 -7.13 -6.82 -11.97
CA CYS A 383 -7.67 -7.71 -10.95
C CYS A 383 -9.12 -7.38 -10.58
N GLY A 384 -9.49 -6.11 -10.44
CA GLY A 384 -10.85 -5.73 -10.04
C GLY A 384 -11.91 -6.31 -10.97
N VAL A 385 -11.96 -5.86 -12.23
CA VAL A 385 -12.89 -6.35 -13.24
C VAL A 385 -12.62 -7.80 -13.63
N GLY A 386 -11.35 -8.20 -13.78
CA GLY A 386 -10.97 -9.55 -14.18
C GLY A 386 -11.47 -10.61 -13.20
N THR A 387 -11.33 -10.37 -11.88
CA THR A 387 -11.90 -11.27 -10.86
C THR A 387 -13.43 -11.32 -10.98
N GLY A 388 -14.08 -10.18 -11.11
CA GLY A 388 -15.54 -10.12 -11.24
C GLY A 388 -16.05 -10.92 -12.44
N LEU A 389 -15.48 -10.73 -13.62
CA LEU A 389 -15.82 -11.47 -14.84
C LEU A 389 -15.64 -12.97 -14.67
N LEU A 390 -14.51 -13.40 -14.09
CA LEU A 390 -14.24 -14.82 -13.91
C LEU A 390 -15.16 -15.45 -12.86
N VAL A 391 -15.54 -14.72 -11.82
CA VAL A 391 -16.52 -15.20 -10.82
C VAL A 391 -17.90 -15.31 -11.44
N ASP A 392 -18.34 -14.36 -12.25
CA ASP A 392 -19.66 -14.41 -12.91
C ASP A 392 -19.78 -15.56 -13.91
N HIS A 393 -18.71 -15.96 -14.60
CA HIS A 393 -18.74 -17.02 -15.61
C HIS A 393 -18.34 -18.40 -15.09
N TYR A 394 -17.37 -18.48 -14.17
CA TYR A 394 -16.76 -19.74 -13.72
C TYR A 394 -16.83 -19.94 -12.20
N GLY A 395 -17.56 -19.06 -11.49
CA GLY A 395 -17.61 -19.06 -10.04
C GLY A 395 -16.27 -18.69 -9.41
N TRP A 396 -16.17 -18.87 -8.10
CA TRP A 396 -14.97 -18.50 -7.34
C TRP A 396 -13.70 -19.26 -7.74
N ASN A 397 -13.83 -20.45 -8.34
CA ASN A 397 -12.69 -21.18 -8.88
C ASN A 397 -12.00 -20.38 -10.01
N GLY A 398 -12.76 -19.62 -10.81
CA GLY A 398 -12.21 -18.74 -11.85
C GLY A 398 -11.28 -17.67 -11.25
N ALA A 399 -11.68 -17.05 -10.13
CA ALA A 399 -10.82 -16.11 -9.40
C ALA A 399 -9.55 -16.78 -8.84
N LEU A 400 -9.68 -17.96 -8.25
CA LEU A 400 -8.54 -18.71 -7.73
C LEU A 400 -7.56 -19.10 -8.85
N TRP A 401 -8.06 -19.47 -10.04
CA TRP A 401 -7.21 -19.71 -11.20
C TRP A 401 -6.46 -18.45 -11.65
N LEU A 402 -7.13 -17.29 -11.66
CA LEU A 402 -6.46 -16.01 -11.96
C LEU A 402 -5.32 -15.73 -10.98
N TYR A 403 -5.55 -15.92 -9.68
CA TYR A 403 -4.53 -15.66 -8.66
C TYR A 403 -3.39 -16.67 -8.72
N SER A 404 -3.70 -17.96 -8.92
CA SER A 404 -2.68 -19.01 -9.05
C SER A 404 -1.81 -18.82 -10.29
N SER A 405 -2.41 -18.58 -11.46
CA SER A 405 -1.66 -18.33 -12.69
C SER A 405 -0.82 -17.06 -12.59
N SER A 406 -1.35 -16.00 -12.01
CA SER A 406 -0.60 -14.77 -11.77
C SER A 406 0.60 -15.01 -10.83
N ALA A 407 0.41 -15.78 -9.76
CA ALA A 407 1.51 -16.14 -8.86
C ALA A 407 2.59 -16.96 -9.57
N VAL A 408 2.21 -17.92 -10.44
CA VAL A 408 3.13 -18.72 -11.22
C VAL A 408 3.92 -17.86 -12.22
N ILE A 409 3.25 -16.98 -12.97
CA ILE A 409 3.90 -16.08 -13.92
C ILE A 409 4.85 -15.12 -13.19
N GLY A 410 4.40 -14.52 -12.09
CA GLY A 410 5.24 -13.66 -11.26
C GLY A 410 6.48 -14.39 -10.72
N CYS A 411 6.32 -15.64 -10.27
CA CYS A 411 7.41 -16.49 -9.82
C CYS A 411 8.41 -16.76 -10.95
N ALA A 412 7.93 -17.13 -12.14
CA ALA A 412 8.78 -17.41 -13.31
C ALA A 412 9.60 -16.17 -13.73
N LEU A 413 8.98 -14.99 -13.76
CA LEU A 413 9.68 -13.74 -14.03
C LEU A 413 10.76 -13.42 -12.98
N LEU A 414 10.47 -13.64 -11.70
CA LEU A 414 11.44 -13.45 -10.63
C LEU A 414 12.57 -14.49 -10.69
N ALA A 415 12.29 -15.72 -11.14
CA ALA A 415 13.31 -16.75 -11.34
C ALA A 415 14.34 -16.33 -12.39
N ALA A 416 13.95 -15.53 -13.40
CA ALA A 416 14.90 -14.98 -14.37
C ALA A 416 15.95 -14.04 -13.70
N THR A 417 15.64 -13.49 -12.52
CA THR A 417 16.57 -12.64 -11.75
C THR A 417 17.43 -13.42 -10.75
N TRP A 418 17.38 -14.77 -10.76
CA TRP A 418 18.01 -15.64 -9.75
C TRP A 418 19.51 -15.40 -9.57
N SER A 419 20.24 -15.27 -10.67
CA SER A 419 21.70 -15.06 -10.67
C SER A 419 22.11 -13.58 -10.59
N LYS A 420 21.13 -12.66 -10.58
CA LYS A 420 21.45 -11.23 -10.59
C LYS A 420 21.70 -10.74 -9.18
N VAL A 421 22.81 -10.04 -9.02
CA VAL A 421 23.20 -9.35 -7.80
C VAL A 421 23.26 -7.86 -8.13
N ARG A 422 23.27 -7.03 -7.12
CA ARG A 422 23.37 -5.57 -7.19
C ARG A 422 24.46 -5.14 -8.19
N VAL A 423 24.13 -4.19 -9.08
CA VAL A 423 25.03 -3.68 -10.11
C VAL A 423 26.06 -2.69 -9.55
N HIS A 424 25.95 -2.30 -8.26
CA HIS A 424 26.83 -1.28 -7.63
C HIS A 424 27.42 -1.76 -6.33
#